data_c7986f79105a4881ead8c56ee5206a19
#
_entry.id   c7986f79105a4881ead8c56ee5206a19
#
_cell.length_a   1.000
_cell.length_b   1.000
_cell.length_c   1.000
_cell.angle_alpha   90.00
_cell.angle_beta   90.00
_cell.angle_gamma   90.00
#
_symmetry.space_group_name_H-M   'P 1'
#
loop_
_entity.id
_entity.type
_entity.pdbx_description
1 polymer ?
#
loop_
_entity_poly.entity_id
_entity_poly.type
_entity_poly.pdbx_seq_one_letter_code
_entity_poly.pdbx_strand_id
1 'polypeptide(L)'
;MVGILFFFAKIFAPLAVLLSVSSSLLLRIIGINPEEEQEVVTEEEIRMMLAEGKEQGTIQNEESKLIQNVFEFNDTTAEQVSTRRRDLVCLNLEDNAEEWEKTIRECRFSHFPIIDSNQEDVVGILDTKDYFRSEDKSKEYVMKHAVDTPYFVTENMKANVLFANMKQTRIYFAVVLDEYGGMSGIVTLHDLVEALVGELEEEEMPAKPEDIERIAEGVWRIQGCAQLDEVSETLNVEFSEIFDTFSGFVWDAIG
;
A
#
# COMPACT_ATOMS: atom_id res chain seq x y z
N MET A 1 -35.35 -19.24 42.16
CA MET A 1 -35.26 -17.86 41.64
C MET A 1 -35.95 -17.65 40.27
N VAL A 2 -35.92 -18.63 39.36
CA VAL A 2 -36.50 -18.52 38.01
C VAL A 2 -38.01 -18.26 37.99
N GLY A 3 -38.79 -18.86 38.91
CA GLY A 3 -40.26 -18.71 38.94
C GLY A 3 -40.75 -17.30 39.31
N ILE A 4 -40.02 -16.56 40.14
CA ILE A 4 -40.38 -15.19 40.51
C ILE A 4 -40.17 -14.23 39.32
N LEU A 5 -39.10 -14.42 38.55
CA LEU A 5 -38.82 -13.69 37.33
C LEU A 5 -39.90 -13.91 36.26
N PHE A 6 -40.34 -15.15 36.08
CA PHE A 6 -41.44 -15.48 35.16
C PHE A 6 -42.78 -14.85 35.58
N PHE A 7 -43.06 -14.77 36.87
CA PHE A 7 -44.27 -14.14 37.39
C PHE A 7 -44.28 -12.62 37.10
N PHE A 8 -43.18 -11.93 37.35
CA PHE A 8 -43.06 -10.52 37.03
C PHE A 8 -43.10 -10.26 35.51
N ALA A 9 -42.39 -11.10 34.70
CA ALA A 9 -42.44 -10.99 33.24
C ALA A 9 -43.87 -11.11 32.71
N LYS A 10 -44.70 -12.02 33.29
CA LYS A 10 -46.08 -12.24 32.86
C LYS A 10 -47.01 -11.07 33.22
N ILE A 11 -46.77 -10.42 34.37
CA ILE A 11 -47.55 -9.26 34.80
C ILE A 11 -47.19 -8.01 33.98
N PHE A 12 -45.91 -7.80 33.67
CA PHE A 12 -45.46 -6.64 32.92
C PHE A 12 -45.53 -6.80 31.40
N ALA A 13 -45.70 -8.03 30.87
CA ALA A 13 -45.83 -8.29 29.44
C ALA A 13 -46.93 -7.46 28.76
N PRO A 14 -48.18 -7.38 29.28
CA PRO A 14 -49.23 -6.60 28.63
C PRO A 14 -48.94 -5.09 28.66
N LEU A 15 -48.24 -4.59 29.67
CA LEU A 15 -47.84 -3.19 29.76
C LEU A 15 -46.72 -2.88 28.75
N ALA A 16 -45.78 -3.78 28.61
CA ALA A 16 -44.70 -3.66 27.61
C ALA A 16 -45.26 -3.68 26.17
N VAL A 17 -46.20 -4.57 25.88
CA VAL A 17 -46.88 -4.60 24.56
C VAL A 17 -47.66 -3.33 24.32
N LEU A 18 -48.39 -2.80 25.31
CA LEU A 18 -49.13 -1.54 25.19
C LEU A 18 -48.22 -0.36 24.87
N LEU A 19 -47.07 -0.26 25.56
CA LEU A 19 -46.06 0.76 25.33
C LEU A 19 -45.42 0.63 23.92
N SER A 20 -45.08 -0.57 23.51
CA SER A 20 -44.51 -0.86 22.19
C SER A 20 -45.49 -0.48 21.07
N VAL A 21 -46.78 -0.88 21.18
CA VAL A 21 -47.80 -0.56 20.19
C VAL A 21 -48.07 0.95 20.14
N SER A 22 -48.14 1.62 21.29
CA SER A 22 -48.34 3.07 21.32
C SER A 22 -47.18 3.84 20.73
N SER A 23 -45.95 3.42 21.00
CA SER A 23 -44.73 3.99 20.40
C SER A 23 -44.67 3.79 18.89
N SER A 24 -44.98 2.56 18.41
CA SER A 24 -45.02 2.25 16.97
C SER A 24 -46.13 3.06 16.26
N LEU A 25 -47.26 3.28 16.92
CA LEU A 25 -48.36 4.10 16.35
C LEU A 25 -47.94 5.56 16.22
N LEU A 26 -47.28 6.10 17.24
CA LEU A 26 -46.76 7.49 17.21
C LEU A 26 -45.71 7.67 16.10
N LEU A 27 -44.77 6.72 15.96
CA LEU A 27 -43.75 6.75 14.92
C LEU A 27 -44.39 6.70 13.52
N ARG A 28 -45.40 5.85 13.29
CA ARG A 28 -46.15 5.80 12.02
C ARG A 28 -46.90 7.11 11.71
N ILE A 29 -47.43 7.80 12.71
CA ILE A 29 -48.11 9.10 12.52
C ILE A 29 -47.10 10.18 12.08
N ILE A 30 -45.84 10.11 12.58
CA ILE A 30 -44.75 11.01 12.20
C ILE A 30 -44.13 10.60 10.85
N GLY A 31 -44.53 9.47 10.26
CA GLY A 31 -44.03 8.98 8.96
C GLY A 31 -42.76 8.13 9.05
N ILE A 32 -42.38 7.72 10.25
CA ILE A 32 -41.24 6.78 10.47
C ILE A 32 -41.80 5.39 10.56
N ASN A 33 -41.31 4.47 9.71
CA ASN A 33 -41.73 3.08 9.69
C ASN A 33 -40.72 2.26 10.53
N PRO A 34 -41.06 1.87 11.79
CA PRO A 34 -40.09 1.21 12.69
C PRO A 34 -39.70 -0.21 12.23
N GLU A 35 -40.37 -0.76 11.19
CA GLU A 35 -40.03 -2.04 10.60
C GLU A 35 -39.05 -1.92 9.42
N GLU A 36 -38.76 -0.70 8.95
CA GLU A 36 -37.85 -0.43 7.82
C GLU A 36 -36.45 0.04 8.26
N GLU A 37 -36.23 0.31 9.53
CA GLU A 37 -34.87 0.45 10.03
C GLU A 37 -34.20 -0.95 10.05
N GLN A 38 -33.79 -1.42 8.87
CA GLN A 38 -32.67 -2.34 8.82
C GLN A 38 -31.52 -1.58 9.49
N GLU A 39 -31.07 -2.06 10.64
CA GLU A 39 -29.82 -1.63 11.24
C GLU A 39 -28.72 -1.87 10.18
N VAL A 40 -28.50 -0.87 9.36
CA VAL A 40 -27.37 -0.88 8.42
C VAL A 40 -26.13 -0.70 9.28
N VAL A 41 -25.48 -1.81 9.58
CA VAL A 41 -24.22 -1.80 10.32
C VAL A 41 -23.24 -0.95 9.53
N THR A 42 -22.79 0.14 10.14
CA THR A 42 -21.82 1.05 9.53
C THR A 42 -20.40 0.52 9.69
N GLU A 43 -19.48 1.03 8.87
CA GLU A 43 -18.06 0.70 8.99
C GLU A 43 -17.52 1.07 10.38
N GLU A 44 -17.94 2.20 10.94
CA GLU A 44 -17.57 2.65 12.28
C GLU A 44 -18.02 1.67 13.36
N GLU A 45 -19.22 1.09 13.23
CA GLU A 45 -19.69 0.06 14.17
C GLU A 45 -18.85 -1.20 14.07
N ILE A 46 -18.46 -1.62 12.85
CA ILE A 46 -17.57 -2.77 12.66
C ILE A 46 -16.19 -2.48 13.28
N ARG A 47 -15.64 -1.28 13.10
CA ARG A 47 -14.38 -0.86 13.72
C ARG A 47 -14.44 -0.88 15.26
N MET A 48 -15.55 -0.45 15.84
CA MET A 48 -15.77 -0.53 17.29
C MET A 48 -15.85 -1.97 17.79
N MET A 49 -16.56 -2.86 17.06
CA MET A 49 -16.64 -4.29 17.41
C MET A 49 -15.28 -4.97 17.33
N LEU A 50 -14.44 -4.61 16.33
CA LEU A 50 -13.07 -5.10 16.20
C LEU A 50 -12.19 -4.66 17.39
N ALA A 51 -12.31 -3.39 17.81
CA ALA A 51 -11.56 -2.87 18.95
C ALA A 51 -11.94 -3.62 20.25
N GLU A 52 -13.24 -3.83 20.49
CA GLU A 52 -13.71 -4.58 21.64
C GLU A 52 -13.27 -6.05 21.60
N GLY A 53 -13.36 -6.71 20.42
CA GLY A 53 -12.88 -8.08 20.22
C GLY A 53 -11.39 -8.24 20.49
N LYS A 54 -10.59 -7.23 20.17
CA LYS A 54 -9.15 -7.16 20.47
C LYS A 54 -8.90 -7.04 21.98
N GLU A 55 -9.62 -6.16 22.69
CA GLU A 55 -9.50 -6.01 24.13
C GLU A 55 -9.88 -7.28 24.88
N GLN A 56 -10.89 -8.00 24.39
CA GLN A 56 -11.34 -9.28 24.96
C GLN A 56 -10.44 -10.47 24.57
N GLY A 57 -9.46 -10.27 23.68
CA GLY A 57 -8.56 -11.33 23.22
C GLY A 57 -9.23 -12.37 22.30
N THR A 58 -10.42 -12.07 21.75
CA THR A 58 -11.13 -12.93 20.79
C THR A 58 -10.65 -12.74 19.36
N ILE A 59 -10.05 -11.57 19.06
CA ILE A 59 -9.44 -11.21 17.77
C ILE A 59 -7.96 -10.90 18.03
N GLN A 60 -7.08 -11.48 17.21
CA GLN A 60 -5.64 -11.23 17.31
C GLN A 60 -5.29 -9.85 16.72
N ASN A 61 -4.16 -9.29 17.12
CA ASN A 61 -3.71 -7.98 16.63
C ASN A 61 -3.56 -7.94 15.12
N GLU A 62 -2.99 -9.00 14.53
CA GLU A 62 -2.76 -9.14 13.10
C GLU A 62 -4.06 -9.26 12.30
N GLU A 63 -5.03 -10.04 12.83
CA GLU A 63 -6.37 -10.14 12.22
C GLU A 63 -7.10 -8.80 12.22
N SER A 64 -7.04 -8.06 13.32
CA SER A 64 -7.64 -6.73 13.43
C SER A 64 -6.99 -5.75 12.46
N LYS A 65 -5.65 -5.77 12.34
CA LYS A 65 -4.89 -4.92 11.42
C LYS A 65 -5.26 -5.23 9.96
N LEU A 66 -5.36 -6.50 9.60
CA LEU A 66 -5.75 -6.92 8.25
C LEU A 66 -7.14 -6.38 7.86
N ILE A 67 -8.12 -6.48 8.78
CA ILE A 67 -9.47 -5.97 8.52
C ILE A 67 -9.47 -4.44 8.38
N GLN A 68 -8.68 -3.73 9.18
CA GLN A 68 -8.51 -2.29 9.06
C GLN A 68 -7.89 -1.90 7.71
N ASN A 69 -6.84 -2.61 7.28
CA ASN A 69 -6.22 -2.39 5.98
C ASN A 69 -7.23 -2.58 4.82
N VAL A 70 -8.15 -3.55 4.92
CA VAL A 70 -9.20 -3.76 3.90
C VAL A 70 -10.12 -2.53 3.80
N PHE A 71 -10.48 -1.90 4.92
CA PHE A 71 -11.29 -0.68 4.91
C PHE A 71 -10.50 0.49 4.30
N GLU A 72 -9.26 0.69 4.73
CA GLU A 72 -8.40 1.75 4.22
C GLU A 72 -8.12 1.60 2.72
N PHE A 73 -7.94 0.36 2.25
CA PHE A 73 -7.71 0.05 0.84
C PHE A 73 -8.84 0.51 -0.08
N ASN A 74 -10.09 0.54 0.40
CA ASN A 74 -11.22 1.04 -0.36
C ASN A 74 -11.13 2.56 -0.61
N ASP A 75 -10.48 3.28 0.29
CA ASP A 75 -10.32 4.72 0.20
C ASP A 75 -8.99 5.15 -0.42
N THR A 76 -8.02 4.25 -0.46
CA THR A 76 -6.69 4.46 -1.04
C THR A 76 -6.76 4.64 -2.55
N THR A 77 -5.90 5.51 -3.11
CA THR A 77 -5.78 5.76 -4.54
C THR A 77 -4.55 5.09 -5.15
N ALA A 78 -4.53 4.97 -6.49
CA ALA A 78 -3.37 4.44 -7.22
C ALA A 78 -2.10 5.26 -6.95
N GLU A 79 -2.21 6.59 -6.83
CA GLU A 79 -1.09 7.45 -6.46
C GLU A 79 -0.47 7.05 -5.12
N GLN A 80 -1.30 6.80 -4.10
CA GLN A 80 -0.84 6.52 -2.74
C GLN A 80 -0.10 5.18 -2.60
N VAL A 81 -0.41 4.20 -3.45
CA VAL A 81 0.26 2.89 -3.48
C VAL A 81 1.36 2.81 -4.55
N SER A 82 1.53 3.85 -5.37
CA SER A 82 2.48 3.84 -6.47
C SER A 82 3.91 4.08 -6.02
N THR A 83 4.85 3.39 -6.67
CA THR A 83 6.25 3.80 -6.67
C THR A 83 6.40 5.02 -7.56
N ARG A 84 6.88 6.12 -6.98
CA ARG A 84 6.98 7.42 -7.68
C ARG A 84 8.03 7.36 -8.79
N ARG A 85 7.79 8.13 -9.86
CA ARG A 85 8.67 8.21 -11.02
C ARG A 85 10.16 8.43 -10.67
N ARG A 86 10.45 9.30 -9.71
CA ARG A 86 11.85 9.60 -9.30
C ARG A 86 12.59 8.40 -8.70
N ASP A 87 11.84 7.42 -8.19
CA ASP A 87 12.37 6.25 -7.50
C ASP A 87 12.41 5.03 -8.47
N LEU A 88 11.99 5.22 -9.74
CA LEU A 88 11.96 4.19 -10.76
C LEU A 88 13.26 4.15 -11.58
N VAL A 89 13.62 2.95 -11.96
CA VAL A 89 14.62 2.71 -13.00
C VAL A 89 13.89 2.43 -14.31
N CYS A 90 14.07 3.32 -15.29
CA CYS A 90 13.48 3.20 -16.61
C CYS A 90 14.56 2.91 -17.65
N LEU A 91 14.17 2.29 -18.76
CA LEU A 91 15.00 2.15 -19.95
C LEU A 91 14.65 3.28 -20.93
N ASN A 92 15.66 3.94 -21.49
CA ASN A 92 15.40 4.97 -22.49
C ASN A 92 15.34 4.33 -23.88
N LEU A 93 14.35 4.73 -24.66
CA LEU A 93 14.19 4.23 -26.03
C LEU A 93 15.38 4.61 -26.93
N GLU A 94 16.14 5.64 -26.63
CA GLU A 94 17.32 6.05 -27.40
C GLU A 94 18.59 5.27 -27.04
N ASP A 95 18.64 4.68 -25.83
CA ASP A 95 19.79 3.90 -25.38
C ASP A 95 20.00 2.67 -26.29
N ASN A 96 21.25 2.25 -26.40
CA ASN A 96 21.60 1.05 -27.17
C ASN A 96 21.33 -0.24 -26.37
N ALA A 97 21.41 -1.40 -27.05
CA ALA A 97 21.13 -2.71 -26.44
C ALA A 97 22.09 -3.07 -25.29
N GLU A 98 23.35 -2.61 -25.37
CA GLU A 98 24.37 -2.87 -24.33
C GLU A 98 24.07 -2.08 -23.04
N GLU A 99 23.59 -0.84 -23.17
CA GLU A 99 23.15 0.00 -22.05
C GLU A 99 21.92 -0.59 -21.37
N TRP A 100 20.94 -1.07 -22.14
CA TRP A 100 19.78 -1.80 -21.60
C TRP A 100 20.21 -3.04 -20.84
N GLU A 101 21.07 -3.89 -21.46
CA GLU A 101 21.54 -5.11 -20.80
C GLU A 101 22.27 -4.81 -19.49
N LYS A 102 23.09 -3.76 -19.46
CA LYS A 102 23.78 -3.31 -18.26
C LYS A 102 22.77 -2.94 -17.16
N THR A 103 21.81 -2.06 -17.45
CA THR A 103 20.79 -1.62 -16.49
C THR A 103 19.97 -2.80 -15.96
N ILE A 104 19.54 -3.72 -16.84
CA ILE A 104 18.75 -4.91 -16.47
C ILE A 104 19.55 -5.85 -15.55
N ARG A 105 20.87 -5.98 -15.77
CA ARG A 105 21.73 -6.86 -14.95
C ARG A 105 22.11 -6.24 -13.60
N GLU A 106 22.27 -4.92 -13.54
CA GLU A 106 22.61 -4.21 -12.32
C GLU A 106 21.42 -4.09 -11.37
N CYS A 107 20.19 -4.07 -11.91
CA CYS A 107 18.95 -3.94 -11.15
C CYS A 107 18.22 -5.29 -11.03
N ARG A 108 17.60 -5.54 -9.86
CA ARG A 108 16.85 -6.80 -9.60
C ARG A 108 15.34 -6.64 -9.84
N PHE A 109 14.93 -5.76 -10.75
CA PHE A 109 13.52 -5.55 -11.05
C PHE A 109 13.01 -6.55 -12.09
N SER A 110 11.75 -6.95 -11.95
CA SER A 110 11.09 -7.84 -12.91
C SER A 110 10.56 -7.11 -14.13
N HIS A 111 10.26 -5.83 -14.01
CA HIS A 111 9.70 -5.01 -15.07
C HIS A 111 10.39 -3.65 -15.14
N PHE A 112 10.62 -3.17 -16.35
CA PHE A 112 11.19 -1.85 -16.60
C PHE A 112 10.29 -1.07 -17.55
N PRO A 113 9.80 0.12 -17.15
CA PRO A 113 9.18 1.04 -18.06
C PRO A 113 10.19 1.49 -19.12
N ILE A 114 9.77 1.50 -20.39
CA ILE A 114 10.53 2.07 -21.49
C ILE A 114 9.95 3.44 -21.77
N ILE A 115 10.77 4.47 -21.68
CA ILE A 115 10.38 5.86 -21.87
C ILE A 115 10.96 6.41 -23.18
N ASP A 116 10.24 7.35 -23.78
CA ASP A 116 10.74 8.06 -24.96
C ASP A 116 11.80 9.13 -24.60
N SER A 117 12.35 9.80 -25.63
CA SER A 117 13.37 10.83 -25.50
C SER A 117 12.94 12.05 -24.68
N ASN A 118 11.65 12.33 -24.61
CA ASN A 118 11.12 13.42 -23.78
C ASN A 118 10.99 13.01 -22.31
N GLN A 119 11.23 11.73 -22.00
CA GLN A 119 11.13 11.13 -20.66
C GLN A 119 9.72 11.24 -20.03
N GLU A 120 8.69 11.57 -20.79
CA GLU A 120 7.33 11.75 -20.29
C GLU A 120 6.41 10.59 -20.67
N ASP A 121 6.59 10.03 -21.90
CA ASP A 121 5.73 8.98 -22.41
C ASP A 121 6.33 7.59 -22.20
N VAL A 122 5.54 6.70 -21.63
CA VAL A 122 5.89 5.27 -21.50
C VAL A 122 5.43 4.55 -22.77
N VAL A 123 6.38 4.06 -23.54
CA VAL A 123 6.13 3.37 -24.82
C VAL A 123 5.98 1.86 -24.68
N GLY A 124 6.43 1.28 -23.57
CA GLY A 124 6.36 -0.16 -23.33
C GLY A 124 6.80 -0.53 -21.91
N ILE A 125 6.55 -1.77 -21.54
CA ILE A 125 7.03 -2.37 -20.29
C ILE A 125 7.82 -3.61 -20.67
N LEU A 126 9.13 -3.61 -20.36
CA LEU A 126 9.98 -4.78 -20.56
C LEU A 126 9.77 -5.77 -19.42
N ASP A 127 9.45 -7.03 -19.72
CA ASP A 127 9.51 -8.15 -18.78
C ASP A 127 10.91 -8.77 -18.82
N THR A 128 11.60 -8.79 -17.68
CA THR A 128 12.98 -9.34 -17.59
C THR A 128 13.04 -10.83 -17.86
N LYS A 129 11.99 -11.60 -17.54
CA LYS A 129 11.95 -13.04 -17.80
C LYS A 129 11.90 -13.31 -19.30
N ASP A 130 11.08 -12.53 -20.04
CA ASP A 130 10.98 -12.66 -21.48
C ASP A 130 12.22 -12.09 -22.17
N TYR A 131 12.81 -11.02 -21.64
CA TYR A 131 14.10 -10.54 -22.06
C TYR A 131 15.17 -11.64 -21.97
N PHE A 132 15.33 -12.29 -20.80
CA PHE A 132 16.36 -13.34 -20.63
C PHE A 132 16.07 -14.62 -21.42
N ARG A 133 14.81 -14.93 -21.71
CA ARG A 133 14.40 -16.06 -22.57
C ARG A 133 14.63 -15.80 -24.06
N SER A 134 14.68 -14.53 -24.47
CA SER A 134 14.89 -14.17 -25.86
C SER A 134 16.25 -14.64 -26.36
N GLU A 135 16.30 -15.28 -27.53
CA GLU A 135 17.53 -15.74 -28.16
C GLU A 135 18.34 -14.58 -28.77
N ASP A 136 17.62 -13.60 -29.30
CA ASP A 136 18.20 -12.37 -29.87
C ASP A 136 17.97 -11.19 -28.90
N LYS A 137 19.07 -10.49 -28.56
CA LYS A 137 19.07 -9.32 -27.66
C LYS A 137 19.09 -8.00 -28.45
N SER A 138 18.95 -8.07 -29.78
CA SER A 138 18.79 -6.83 -30.56
C SER A 138 17.55 -6.06 -30.09
N LYS A 139 17.64 -4.76 -30.06
CA LYS A 139 16.58 -3.88 -29.56
C LYS A 139 15.26 -4.09 -30.32
N GLU A 140 15.33 -4.28 -31.64
CA GLU A 140 14.18 -4.53 -32.49
C GLU A 140 13.48 -5.85 -32.14
N TYR A 141 14.26 -6.90 -31.81
CA TYR A 141 13.70 -8.18 -31.41
C TYR A 141 13.07 -8.11 -30.02
N VAL A 142 13.76 -7.50 -29.07
CA VAL A 142 13.30 -7.31 -27.68
C VAL A 142 12.01 -6.50 -27.65
N MET A 143 11.95 -5.37 -28.35
CA MET A 143 10.76 -4.52 -28.45
C MET A 143 9.53 -5.26 -28.99
N LYS A 144 9.73 -6.25 -29.84
CA LYS A 144 8.65 -7.03 -30.44
C LYS A 144 8.18 -8.21 -29.60
N HIS A 145 9.08 -8.83 -28.80
CA HIS A 145 8.82 -10.13 -28.17
C HIS A 145 8.90 -10.13 -26.64
N ALA A 146 9.51 -9.12 -26.03
CA ALA A 146 9.71 -9.03 -24.57
C ALA A 146 9.16 -7.73 -23.96
N VAL A 147 8.46 -6.92 -24.77
CA VAL A 147 7.86 -5.65 -24.32
C VAL A 147 6.36 -5.73 -24.45
N ASP A 148 5.68 -5.52 -23.34
CA ASP A 148 4.24 -5.46 -23.25
C ASP A 148 3.71 -4.04 -23.45
N THR A 149 2.44 -3.96 -23.89
CA THR A 149 1.73 -2.67 -23.99
C THR A 149 1.44 -2.17 -22.58
N PRO A 150 1.77 -0.89 -22.27
CA PRO A 150 1.50 -0.33 -20.95
C PRO A 150 0.00 -0.28 -20.63
N TYR A 151 -0.35 -0.63 -19.42
CA TYR A 151 -1.71 -0.43 -18.89
C TYR A 151 -1.73 0.87 -18.10
N PHE A 152 -2.40 1.89 -18.64
CA PHE A 152 -2.46 3.21 -18.05
C PHE A 152 -3.66 3.36 -17.12
N VAL A 153 -3.43 3.99 -15.97
CA VAL A 153 -4.45 4.32 -14.97
C VAL A 153 -4.22 5.74 -14.46
N THR A 154 -5.27 6.38 -13.95
CA THR A 154 -5.15 7.72 -13.37
C THR A 154 -4.79 7.66 -11.89
N GLU A 155 -4.12 8.68 -11.38
CA GLU A 155 -3.74 8.83 -9.96
C GLU A 155 -4.92 8.65 -9.00
N ASN A 156 -6.08 9.17 -9.37
CA ASN A 156 -7.29 9.15 -8.55
C ASN A 156 -8.06 7.81 -8.60
N MET A 157 -7.61 6.84 -9.41
CA MET A 157 -8.25 5.52 -9.45
C MET A 157 -8.15 4.86 -8.07
N LYS A 158 -9.27 4.34 -7.56
CA LYS A 158 -9.26 3.63 -6.28
C LYS A 158 -8.50 2.31 -6.38
N ALA A 159 -7.68 2.02 -5.36
CA ALA A 159 -6.82 0.83 -5.31
C ALA A 159 -7.63 -0.48 -5.42
N ASN A 160 -8.79 -0.56 -4.78
CA ASN A 160 -9.70 -1.71 -4.87
C ASN A 160 -10.22 -1.94 -6.30
N VAL A 161 -10.53 -0.86 -7.05
CA VAL A 161 -10.97 -0.93 -8.45
C VAL A 161 -9.82 -1.35 -9.34
N LEU A 162 -8.63 -0.76 -9.13
CA LEU A 162 -7.41 -1.13 -9.85
C LEU A 162 -7.07 -2.60 -9.65
N PHE A 163 -7.09 -3.06 -8.40
CA PHE A 163 -6.83 -4.46 -8.03
C PHE A 163 -7.79 -5.42 -8.74
N ALA A 164 -9.10 -5.12 -8.73
CA ALA A 164 -10.11 -5.92 -9.40
C ALA A 164 -9.87 -6.00 -10.91
N ASN A 165 -9.53 -4.86 -11.55
CA ASN A 165 -9.24 -4.78 -12.97
C ASN A 165 -7.98 -5.57 -13.35
N MET A 166 -6.88 -5.38 -12.61
CA MET A 166 -5.61 -6.08 -12.84
C MET A 166 -5.79 -7.60 -12.70
N LYS A 167 -6.52 -8.05 -11.68
CA LYS A 167 -6.83 -9.46 -11.46
C LYS A 167 -7.69 -10.04 -12.58
N GLN A 168 -8.70 -9.32 -13.06
CA GLN A 168 -9.59 -9.77 -14.14
C GLN A 168 -8.86 -9.85 -15.47
N THR A 169 -8.03 -8.87 -15.78
CA THR A 169 -7.29 -8.78 -17.06
C THR A 169 -5.98 -9.55 -17.05
N ARG A 170 -5.55 -10.04 -15.89
CA ARG A 170 -4.24 -10.68 -15.66
C ARG A 170 -3.06 -9.77 -16.01
N ILE A 171 -3.23 -8.48 -15.77
CA ILE A 171 -2.17 -7.49 -15.89
C ILE A 171 -1.57 -7.29 -14.51
N TYR A 172 -0.25 -7.31 -14.40
CA TYR A 172 0.48 -7.26 -13.12
C TYR A 172 1.21 -5.95 -12.89
N PHE A 173 1.16 -5.05 -13.86
CA PHE A 173 1.89 -3.79 -13.87
C PHE A 173 1.04 -2.70 -14.50
N ALA A 174 0.89 -1.56 -13.83
CA ALA A 174 0.15 -0.41 -14.31
C ALA A 174 1.02 0.85 -14.24
N VAL A 175 0.90 1.71 -15.24
CA VAL A 175 1.53 3.03 -15.29
C VAL A 175 0.51 4.05 -14.81
N VAL A 176 0.86 4.81 -13.78
CA VAL A 176 0.01 5.86 -13.21
C VAL A 176 0.28 7.17 -13.91
N LEU A 177 -0.79 7.81 -14.40
CA LEU A 177 -0.73 9.08 -15.10
C LEU A 177 -1.31 10.21 -14.26
N ASP A 178 -0.64 11.35 -14.28
CA ASP A 178 -1.11 12.60 -13.74
C ASP A 178 -2.22 13.24 -14.61
N GLU A 179 -2.73 14.41 -14.22
CA GLU A 179 -3.78 15.14 -14.95
C GLU A 179 -3.31 15.73 -16.29
N TYR A 180 -2.01 15.74 -16.56
CA TYR A 180 -1.42 16.21 -17.82
C TYR A 180 -1.09 15.05 -18.77
N GLY A 181 -1.27 13.80 -18.32
CA GLY A 181 -0.97 12.59 -19.07
C GLY A 181 0.49 12.12 -18.93
N GLY A 182 1.29 12.77 -18.10
CA GLY A 182 2.64 12.33 -17.78
C GLY A 182 2.67 11.16 -16.78
N MET A 183 3.72 10.33 -16.84
CA MET A 183 3.90 9.26 -15.88
C MET A 183 4.27 9.83 -14.50
N SER A 184 3.41 9.66 -13.51
CA SER A 184 3.68 10.00 -12.10
C SER A 184 4.33 8.84 -11.32
N GLY A 185 4.04 7.61 -11.71
CA GLY A 185 4.57 6.42 -11.07
C GLY A 185 4.12 5.11 -11.71
N ILE A 186 4.36 4.02 -11.01
CA ILE A 186 3.89 2.68 -11.37
C ILE A 186 3.21 2.02 -10.18
N VAL A 187 2.29 1.10 -10.46
CA VAL A 187 1.68 0.21 -9.46
C VAL A 187 1.79 -1.22 -9.97
N THR A 188 2.30 -2.10 -9.14
CA THR A 188 2.28 -3.54 -9.40
C THR A 188 1.14 -4.21 -8.61
N LEU A 189 0.77 -5.43 -9.02
CA LEU A 189 -0.18 -6.22 -8.23
C LEU A 189 0.37 -6.53 -6.84
N HIS A 190 1.68 -6.62 -6.69
CA HIS A 190 2.37 -6.83 -5.42
C HIS A 190 2.11 -5.65 -4.46
N ASP A 191 2.29 -4.40 -4.92
CA ASP A 191 2.05 -3.19 -4.11
C ASP A 191 0.59 -3.13 -3.61
N LEU A 192 -0.36 -3.54 -4.46
CA LEU A 192 -1.77 -3.60 -4.07
C LEU A 192 -2.06 -4.69 -3.04
N VAL A 193 -1.38 -5.84 -3.13
CA VAL A 193 -1.48 -6.90 -2.13
C VAL A 193 -0.82 -6.47 -0.83
N GLU A 194 0.33 -5.82 -0.89
CA GLU A 194 1.04 -5.28 0.27
C GLU A 194 0.19 -4.24 1.00
N ALA A 195 -0.49 -3.35 0.28
CA ALA A 195 -1.43 -2.40 0.89
C ALA A 195 -2.61 -3.08 1.62
N LEU A 196 -3.04 -4.27 1.17
CA LEU A 196 -4.09 -5.05 1.82
C LEU A 196 -3.60 -5.84 3.05
N VAL A 197 -2.45 -6.50 2.92
CA VAL A 197 -1.97 -7.47 3.92
C VAL A 197 -1.05 -6.79 4.96
N GLY A 198 -0.44 -5.67 4.61
CA GLY A 198 0.66 -5.03 5.33
C GLY A 198 1.99 -5.43 4.71
N GLU A 199 3.07 -4.89 5.21
CA GLU A 199 4.42 -5.16 4.69
C GLU A 199 4.64 -6.67 4.55
N LEU A 200 4.82 -7.12 3.31
CA LEU A 200 5.23 -8.47 3.00
C LEU A 200 6.76 -8.47 3.13
N GLU A 201 7.26 -9.00 4.24
CA GLU A 201 8.69 -9.29 4.35
C GLU A 201 9.03 -10.28 3.24
N GLU A 202 9.72 -9.82 2.20
CA GLU A 202 10.37 -10.71 1.26
C GLU A 202 11.50 -11.43 2.02
N GLU A 203 11.30 -12.70 2.33
CA GLU A 203 12.30 -13.57 3.02
C GLU A 203 13.66 -13.63 2.29
N GLU A 204 13.78 -13.03 1.09
CA GLU A 204 15.00 -13.01 0.26
C GLU A 204 15.61 -11.62 0.04
N MET A 205 14.99 -10.53 0.52
CA MET A 205 15.77 -9.29 0.61
C MET A 205 16.74 -9.44 1.77
N PRO A 206 18.05 -9.21 1.54
CA PRO A 206 18.94 -9.01 2.67
C PRO A 206 18.30 -7.90 3.51
N ALA A 207 18.12 -8.18 4.82
CA ALA A 207 17.53 -7.24 5.77
C ALA A 207 17.96 -5.82 5.38
N LYS A 208 17.01 -4.87 5.27
CA LYS A 208 17.38 -3.46 5.00
C LYS A 208 18.62 -3.19 5.84
N PRO A 209 19.73 -2.79 5.24
CA PRO A 209 20.93 -2.57 6.02
C PRO A 209 20.54 -1.67 7.19
N GLU A 210 20.87 -2.09 8.41
CA GLU A 210 20.62 -1.27 9.61
C GLU A 210 21.12 0.13 9.32
N ASP A 211 20.38 1.16 9.69
CA ASP A 211 20.77 2.55 9.43
C ASP A 211 22.14 2.86 10.03
N ILE A 212 22.53 2.10 11.07
CA ILE A 212 23.84 2.17 11.74
C ILE A 212 24.34 0.75 11.99
N GLU A 213 25.27 0.26 11.16
CA GLU A 213 25.85 -1.08 11.24
C GLU A 213 27.31 -1.03 11.69
N ARG A 214 27.68 -1.81 12.70
CA ARG A 214 29.08 -1.96 13.12
C ARG A 214 29.80 -2.98 12.26
N ILE A 215 30.68 -2.56 11.37
CA ILE A 215 31.45 -3.44 10.46
C ILE A 215 32.67 -4.07 11.14
N ALA A 216 33.38 -3.28 11.97
CA ALA A 216 34.57 -3.71 12.68
C ALA A 216 34.75 -2.90 13.98
N GLU A 217 35.78 -3.23 14.77
CA GLU A 217 36.08 -2.46 15.96
C GLU A 217 36.47 -1.01 15.59
N GLY A 218 35.62 -0.05 15.99
CA GLY A 218 35.79 1.38 15.67
C GLY A 218 35.40 1.77 14.23
N VAL A 219 34.79 0.86 13.43
CA VAL A 219 34.33 1.13 12.04
C VAL A 219 32.85 0.87 11.91
N TRP A 220 32.12 1.87 11.47
CA TRP A 220 30.69 1.86 11.33
C TRP A 220 30.28 2.18 9.89
N ARG A 221 29.24 1.51 9.40
CA ARG A 221 28.52 1.88 8.17
C ARG A 221 27.25 2.59 8.60
N ILE A 222 27.07 3.82 8.14
CA ILE A 222 25.93 4.66 8.48
C ILE A 222 25.24 5.06 7.19
N GLN A 223 23.93 4.82 7.11
CA GLN A 223 23.12 5.29 6.00
C GLN A 223 23.00 6.82 6.05
N GLY A 224 23.04 7.47 4.88
CA GLY A 224 22.92 8.93 4.83
C GLY A 224 21.59 9.48 5.36
N CYS A 225 20.53 8.66 5.37
CA CYS A 225 19.21 9.00 5.91
C CYS A 225 19.08 8.76 7.42
N ALA A 226 20.08 8.14 8.07
CA ALA A 226 20.07 7.91 9.52
C ALA A 226 19.89 9.23 10.29
N GLN A 227 19.04 9.22 11.31
CA GLN A 227 18.82 10.39 12.16
C GLN A 227 20.10 10.67 12.95
N LEU A 228 20.51 11.95 13.01
CA LEU A 228 21.80 12.32 13.58
C LEU A 228 21.86 12.12 15.10
N ASP A 229 20.72 12.19 15.78
CA ASP A 229 20.56 11.90 17.20
C ASP A 229 20.78 10.41 17.50
N GLU A 230 20.22 9.49 16.69
CA GLU A 230 20.44 8.04 16.81
C GLU A 230 21.91 7.66 16.57
N VAL A 231 22.56 8.33 15.59
CA VAL A 231 23.99 8.17 15.31
C VAL A 231 24.82 8.66 16.51
N SER A 232 24.44 9.80 17.09
CA SER A 232 25.08 10.40 18.27
C SER A 232 25.03 9.45 19.48
N GLU A 233 23.86 8.90 19.77
CA GLU A 233 23.67 7.93 20.86
C GLU A 233 24.45 6.63 20.61
N THR A 234 24.37 6.08 19.40
CA THR A 234 25.01 4.79 19.07
C THR A 234 26.55 4.86 19.09
N LEU A 235 27.11 5.95 18.59
CA LEU A 235 28.57 6.15 18.57
C LEU A 235 29.12 6.81 19.84
N ASN A 236 28.24 7.32 20.70
CA ASN A 236 28.58 8.12 21.88
C ASN A 236 29.45 9.33 21.51
N VAL A 237 29.06 10.04 20.45
CA VAL A 237 29.72 11.23 19.90
C VAL A 237 28.70 12.35 19.80
N GLU A 238 29.04 13.55 20.27
CA GLU A 238 28.17 14.71 20.11
C GLU A 238 28.37 15.32 18.72
N PHE A 239 27.26 15.42 17.95
CA PHE A 239 27.21 16.15 16.69
C PHE A 239 26.51 17.50 16.88
N SER A 240 26.68 18.39 15.90
CA SER A 240 25.99 19.68 15.89
C SER A 240 24.47 19.45 15.64
N GLU A 241 23.62 20.05 16.48
CA GLU A 241 22.14 19.98 16.39
C GLU A 241 21.56 20.72 15.16
N ILE A 242 22.39 21.15 14.21
CA ILE A 242 21.95 21.94 13.04
C ILE A 242 21.37 21.04 11.96
N PHE A 243 21.67 19.74 11.97
CA PHE A 243 21.29 18.78 10.94
C PHE A 243 20.44 17.65 11.50
N ASP A 244 19.38 17.28 10.76
CA ASP A 244 18.48 16.18 11.15
C ASP A 244 19.03 14.81 10.72
N THR A 245 19.84 14.76 9.64
CA THR A 245 20.35 13.51 9.06
C THR A 245 21.87 13.48 8.97
N PHE A 246 22.45 12.26 8.98
CA PHE A 246 23.89 12.04 8.87
C PHE A 246 24.44 12.57 7.53
N SER A 247 23.70 12.45 6.42
CA SER A 247 24.14 13.02 5.13
C SER A 247 24.22 14.54 5.17
N GLY A 248 23.30 15.21 5.86
CA GLY A 248 23.35 16.67 6.04
C GLY A 248 24.63 17.13 6.76
N PHE A 249 24.97 16.44 7.84
CA PHE A 249 26.19 16.69 8.59
C PHE A 249 27.47 16.44 7.76
N VAL A 250 27.52 15.29 7.05
CA VAL A 250 28.71 14.94 6.23
C VAL A 250 28.89 15.93 5.08
N TRP A 251 27.81 16.38 4.45
CA TRP A 251 27.87 17.36 3.36
C TRP A 251 28.45 18.69 3.81
N ASP A 252 28.05 19.18 4.98
CA ASP A 252 28.60 20.42 5.57
C ASP A 252 30.08 20.26 6.00
N ALA A 253 30.45 19.08 6.51
CA ALA A 253 31.81 18.81 6.97
C ALA A 253 32.84 18.65 5.85
N ILE A 254 32.40 18.30 4.62
CA ILE A 254 33.27 18.08 3.45
C ILE A 254 33.38 19.35 2.58
N GLY A 255 32.42 20.30 2.70
CA GLY A 255 32.45 21.60 1.99
C GLY A 255 31.88 21.54 0.62
#